data_66eec17c3b3a03da3317b5165089fac1
#
_entry.id   66eec17c3b3a03da3317b5165089fac1
#
_cell.length_a   1.000
_cell.length_b   1.000
_cell.length_c   1.000
_cell.angle_alpha   90.00
_cell.angle_beta   90.00
_cell.angle_gamma   90.00
#
_symmetry.space_group_name_H-M   'P 1'
#
loop_
_entity.id
_entity.type
_entity.pdbx_description
1 polymer ?
#
loop_
_entity_poly.entity_id
_entity_poly.type
_entity_poly.pdbx_seq_one_letter_code
_entity_poly.pdbx_strand_id
1 'polypeptide(L)'
;MNKITQLFNIKYPIIQGGMIWNSGYKLASAVSNAGGLGLIGAGSMYPEVLREHIRKCKKATDKPFGVNVPMLYPNIEEIIQIIIEEEVKIVFTSAGNPKTWTSYLKERGITVVHVVSSSKFALKAQEAGVDAVVAEGFEAGGHNGREETTTFTLIPMVKEQISIPLIAAGGIATGRGMLAAMVLGADGVQMGSRFAASFESSAHDNFKKTIIETKEGDTQLTLKELAPVRLIKNKFYNDIQELYSRCPSVEDLKALLGRARAKRGMFEGDLEEGELEIGQIAGLINKIDTVDVVITEIIDEYNSLLNNLDSLRI
;
A
#
# COMPACT_ATOMS: atom_id res chain seq x y z
N MET A 1 -8.02 -8.27 22.74
CA MET A 1 -6.86 -7.52 22.17
C MET A 1 -6.90 -7.72 20.66
N ASN A 2 -6.62 -6.69 19.85
CA ASN A 2 -6.70 -6.77 18.38
C ASN A 2 -5.58 -7.66 17.83
N LYS A 3 -5.88 -8.53 16.85
CA LYS A 3 -4.91 -9.49 16.30
C LYS A 3 -3.72 -8.83 15.60
N ILE A 4 -3.93 -7.69 14.90
CA ILE A 4 -2.89 -6.97 14.18
C ILE A 4 -1.97 -6.24 15.15
N THR A 5 -2.53 -5.62 16.19
CA THR A 5 -1.70 -4.96 17.21
C THR A 5 -0.84 -5.95 17.99
N GLN A 6 -1.34 -7.17 18.23
CA GLN A 6 -0.55 -8.25 18.84
C GLN A 6 0.54 -8.77 17.90
N LEU A 7 0.18 -9.04 16.63
CA LEU A 7 1.10 -9.63 15.65
C LEU A 7 2.34 -8.76 15.43
N PHE A 8 2.15 -7.44 15.36
CA PHE A 8 3.24 -6.51 15.07
C PHE A 8 3.77 -5.75 16.29
N ASN A 9 3.18 -5.95 17.48
CA ASN A 9 3.50 -5.19 18.69
C ASN A 9 3.40 -3.66 18.48
N ILE A 10 2.28 -3.22 17.90
CA ILE A 10 1.95 -1.82 17.61
C ILE A 10 0.72 -1.35 18.40
N LYS A 11 0.56 -0.03 18.54
CA LYS A 11 -0.53 0.56 19.32
C LYS A 11 -1.86 0.54 18.56
N TYR A 12 -1.84 0.89 17.29
CA TYR A 12 -3.03 1.00 16.43
C TYR A 12 -2.95 0.03 15.25
N PRO A 13 -4.04 -0.64 14.87
CA PRO A 13 -4.05 -1.58 13.75
C PRO A 13 -4.06 -0.85 12.38
N ILE A 14 -3.14 0.11 12.23
CA ILE A 14 -2.94 0.94 11.06
C ILE A 14 -1.57 0.65 10.47
N ILE A 15 -1.54 0.23 9.22
CA ILE A 15 -0.32 -0.02 8.44
C ILE A 15 -0.21 1.05 7.35
N GLN A 16 0.94 1.66 7.19
CA GLN A 16 1.23 2.46 6.02
C GLN A 16 1.69 1.55 4.88
N GLY A 17 1.04 1.63 3.73
CA GLY A 17 1.37 0.82 2.55
C GLY A 17 2.79 1.06 2.04
N GLY A 18 3.47 -0.01 1.65
CA GLY A 18 4.82 0.06 1.08
C GLY A 18 4.79 0.52 -0.37
N MET A 19 4.67 1.82 -0.60
CA MET A 19 4.53 2.43 -1.92
C MET A 19 5.90 2.73 -2.53
N ILE A 20 6.07 2.41 -3.83
CA ILE A 20 7.26 2.83 -4.58
C ILE A 20 7.36 4.37 -4.59
N TRP A 21 8.57 4.90 -4.55
CA TRP A 21 8.94 6.33 -4.57
C TRP A 21 8.40 7.18 -3.42
N ASN A 22 7.39 6.71 -2.68
CA ASN A 22 6.73 7.45 -1.59
C ASN A 22 7.16 6.98 -0.19
N SER A 23 7.50 5.70 -0.03
CA SER A 23 7.70 5.04 1.27
C SER A 23 9.18 4.88 1.62
N GLY A 24 9.86 5.98 1.94
CA GLY A 24 11.21 5.99 2.47
C GLY A 24 11.25 5.83 4.00
N TYR A 25 12.45 5.82 4.58
CA TYR A 25 12.66 5.66 6.01
C TYR A 25 11.96 6.74 6.87
N LYS A 26 11.85 7.98 6.37
CA LYS A 26 11.19 9.07 7.10
C LYS A 26 9.72 8.75 7.35
N LEU A 27 9.01 8.34 6.29
CA LEU A 27 7.61 7.95 6.40
C LEU A 27 7.45 6.72 7.30
N ALA A 28 8.22 5.67 7.04
CA ALA A 28 8.13 4.43 7.81
C ALA A 28 8.37 4.65 9.31
N SER A 29 9.44 5.38 9.68
CA SER A 29 9.74 5.67 11.09
C SER A 29 8.71 6.59 11.74
N ALA A 30 8.17 7.58 11.02
CA ALA A 30 7.13 8.46 11.55
C ALA A 30 5.85 7.70 11.88
N VAL A 31 5.39 6.80 10.98
CA VAL A 31 4.22 5.94 11.23
C VAL A 31 4.44 5.02 12.42
N SER A 32 5.61 4.42 12.53
CA SER A 32 5.97 3.55 13.66
C SER A 32 5.98 4.34 14.98
N ASN A 33 6.56 5.54 15.00
CA ASN A 33 6.59 6.40 16.19
C ASN A 33 5.18 6.88 16.60
N ALA A 34 4.29 7.11 15.63
CA ALA A 34 2.88 7.48 15.89
C ALA A 34 1.99 6.29 16.30
N GLY A 35 2.57 5.07 16.39
CA GLY A 35 1.88 3.87 16.92
C GLY A 35 1.24 2.97 15.88
N GLY A 36 1.43 3.21 14.60
CA GLY A 36 1.11 2.30 13.51
C GLY A 36 2.28 1.39 13.13
N LEU A 37 2.21 0.74 11.97
CA LEU A 37 3.32 0.01 11.34
C LEU A 37 3.75 0.74 10.07
N GLY A 38 4.94 1.30 10.07
CA GLY A 38 5.55 1.86 8.88
C GLY A 38 6.24 0.81 8.02
N LEU A 39 6.12 0.93 6.68
CA LEU A 39 6.77 0.05 5.72
C LEU A 39 7.71 0.82 4.80
N ILE A 40 8.94 0.37 4.66
CA ILE A 40 9.85 0.82 3.60
C ILE A 40 9.46 0.12 2.30
N GLY A 41 9.21 0.87 1.23
CA GLY A 41 8.83 0.35 -0.09
C GLY A 41 10.06 -0.03 -0.92
N ALA A 42 10.48 -1.30 -0.89
CA ALA A 42 11.70 -1.75 -1.56
C ALA A 42 11.62 -1.76 -3.10
N GLY A 43 10.41 -1.78 -3.69
CA GLY A 43 10.24 -1.93 -5.14
C GLY A 43 10.88 -0.84 -6.01
N SER A 44 11.15 0.34 -5.47
CA SER A 44 11.84 1.44 -6.16
C SER A 44 13.30 1.62 -5.74
N MET A 45 13.84 0.72 -4.91
CA MET A 45 15.18 0.85 -4.32
C MET A 45 16.15 -0.17 -4.91
N TYR A 46 17.35 0.29 -5.28
CA TYR A 46 18.45 -0.62 -5.46
C TYR A 46 18.86 -1.23 -4.11
N PRO A 47 19.48 -2.41 -4.08
CA PRO A 47 19.81 -3.12 -2.83
C PRO A 47 20.51 -2.24 -1.79
N GLU A 48 21.56 -1.52 -2.14
CA GLU A 48 22.30 -0.67 -1.21
C GLU A 48 21.49 0.56 -0.73
N VAL A 49 20.57 1.06 -1.56
CA VAL A 49 19.64 2.13 -1.16
C VAL A 49 18.65 1.61 -0.10
N LEU A 50 18.15 0.39 -0.28
CA LEU A 50 17.31 -0.27 0.73
C LEU A 50 18.08 -0.45 2.05
N ARG A 51 19.32 -0.93 2.00
CA ARG A 51 20.19 -1.06 3.17
C ARG A 51 20.33 0.25 3.93
N GLU A 52 20.60 1.33 3.20
CA GLU A 52 20.71 2.67 3.77
C GLU A 52 19.39 3.11 4.44
N HIS A 53 18.26 2.89 3.78
CA HIS A 53 16.93 3.22 4.32
C HIS A 53 16.60 2.41 5.58
N ILE A 54 16.90 1.11 5.62
CA ILE A 54 16.72 0.28 6.82
C ILE A 54 17.55 0.83 7.98
N ARG A 55 18.85 1.10 7.77
CA ARG A 55 19.75 1.65 8.79
C ARG A 55 19.30 3.01 9.30
N LYS A 56 18.84 3.90 8.42
CA LYS A 56 18.26 5.20 8.79
C LYS A 56 16.96 5.04 9.57
N CYS A 57 16.11 4.10 9.20
CA CYS A 57 14.87 3.81 9.92
C CYS A 57 15.17 3.33 11.35
N LYS A 58 16.10 2.39 11.52
CA LYS A 58 16.56 1.92 12.85
C LYS A 58 17.13 3.01 13.75
N LYS A 59 17.71 4.06 13.15
CA LYS A 59 18.19 5.24 13.91
C LYS A 59 17.07 6.21 14.26
N ALA A 60 15.99 6.24 13.49
CA ALA A 60 14.88 7.18 13.63
C ALA A 60 13.75 6.67 14.51
N THR A 61 13.69 5.35 14.77
CA THR A 61 12.66 4.73 15.62
C THR A 61 13.19 3.48 16.32
N ASP A 62 12.72 3.28 17.57
CA ASP A 62 12.84 2.02 18.34
C ASP A 62 11.59 1.13 18.22
N LYS A 63 10.59 1.57 17.46
CA LYS A 63 9.33 0.87 17.24
C LYS A 63 9.42 -0.10 16.07
N PRO A 64 8.53 -1.12 16.02
CA PRO A 64 8.47 -2.04 14.89
C PRO A 64 8.23 -1.31 13.56
N PHE A 65 8.98 -1.68 12.54
CA PHE A 65 8.75 -1.31 11.15
C PHE A 65 9.00 -2.53 10.25
N GLY A 66 8.51 -2.48 9.03
CA GLY A 66 8.70 -3.55 8.07
C GLY A 66 9.24 -3.07 6.71
N VAL A 67 9.45 -4.03 5.82
CA VAL A 67 9.83 -3.79 4.43
C VAL A 67 8.82 -4.45 3.51
N ASN A 68 8.28 -3.70 2.55
CA ASN A 68 7.43 -4.25 1.49
C ASN A 68 8.29 -4.61 0.27
N VAL A 69 8.16 -5.85 -0.19
CA VAL A 69 8.94 -6.44 -1.28
C VAL A 69 8.00 -6.93 -2.38
N PRO A 70 7.84 -6.16 -3.48
CA PRO A 70 7.16 -6.68 -4.66
C PRO A 70 8.03 -7.72 -5.35
N MET A 71 7.55 -8.97 -5.41
CA MET A 71 8.38 -10.13 -5.81
C MET A 71 8.62 -10.24 -7.32
N LEU A 72 8.04 -9.37 -8.15
CA LEU A 72 8.29 -9.34 -9.59
C LEU A 72 9.41 -8.39 -10.02
N TYR A 73 10.01 -7.67 -9.07
CA TYR A 73 11.13 -6.78 -9.36
C TYR A 73 12.46 -7.55 -9.46
N PRO A 74 13.42 -7.04 -10.23
CA PRO A 74 14.75 -7.63 -10.30
C PRO A 74 15.47 -7.56 -8.94
N ASN A 75 16.51 -8.36 -8.75
CA ASN A 75 17.38 -8.41 -7.55
C ASN A 75 16.66 -8.81 -6.25
N ILE A 76 15.55 -9.56 -6.35
CA ILE A 76 14.78 -9.95 -5.15
C ILE A 76 15.63 -10.77 -4.16
N GLU A 77 16.51 -11.64 -4.62
CA GLU A 77 17.37 -12.45 -3.77
C GLU A 77 18.30 -11.57 -2.93
N GLU A 78 18.91 -10.57 -3.55
CA GLU A 78 19.78 -9.61 -2.87
C GLU A 78 18.99 -8.72 -1.89
N ILE A 79 17.78 -8.29 -2.26
CA ILE A 79 16.85 -7.57 -1.37
C ILE A 79 16.51 -8.41 -0.14
N ILE A 80 16.17 -9.68 -0.31
CA ILE A 80 15.87 -10.59 0.81
C ILE A 80 17.11 -10.81 1.68
N GLN A 81 18.28 -10.95 1.09
CA GLN A 81 19.52 -11.10 1.84
C GLN A 81 19.83 -9.86 2.71
N ILE A 82 19.64 -8.65 2.17
CA ILE A 82 19.79 -7.40 2.92
C ILE A 82 18.81 -7.32 4.09
N ILE A 83 17.56 -7.70 3.87
CA ILE A 83 16.54 -7.73 4.93
C ILE A 83 16.98 -8.63 6.10
N ILE A 84 17.58 -9.79 5.79
CA ILE A 84 18.06 -10.72 6.80
C ILE A 84 19.31 -10.17 7.51
N GLU A 85 20.29 -9.67 6.76
CA GLU A 85 21.53 -9.09 7.31
C GLU A 85 21.26 -7.88 8.19
N GLU A 86 20.32 -7.06 7.79
CA GLU A 86 19.85 -5.89 8.57
C GLU A 86 18.79 -6.28 9.61
N GLU A 87 18.57 -7.57 9.89
CA GLU A 87 17.68 -8.08 10.96
C GLU A 87 16.28 -7.47 10.98
N VAL A 88 15.70 -7.18 9.81
CA VAL A 88 14.30 -6.73 9.71
C VAL A 88 13.37 -7.86 10.15
N LYS A 89 12.40 -7.57 11.01
CA LYS A 89 11.54 -8.59 11.62
C LYS A 89 10.18 -8.75 10.94
N ILE A 90 9.79 -7.83 10.05
CA ILE A 90 8.48 -7.82 9.40
C ILE A 90 8.67 -7.59 7.90
N VAL A 91 8.15 -8.50 7.09
CA VAL A 91 8.21 -8.42 5.62
C VAL A 91 6.80 -8.54 5.05
N PHE A 92 6.41 -7.58 4.24
CA PHE A 92 5.24 -7.64 3.39
C PHE A 92 5.67 -8.00 1.98
N THR A 93 5.17 -9.10 1.44
CA THR A 93 5.40 -9.50 0.06
C THR A 93 4.19 -9.17 -0.80
N SER A 94 4.39 -8.79 -2.04
CA SER A 94 3.33 -8.51 -3.00
C SER A 94 3.73 -8.96 -4.41
N ALA A 95 2.75 -9.06 -5.31
CA ALA A 95 2.97 -9.34 -6.74
C ALA A 95 3.87 -10.56 -7.00
N GLY A 96 3.36 -11.76 -6.77
CA GLY A 96 4.09 -13.00 -7.03
C GLY A 96 3.55 -14.21 -6.27
N ASN A 97 4.33 -15.28 -6.22
CA ASN A 97 3.91 -16.50 -5.52
C ASN A 97 4.36 -16.46 -4.05
N PRO A 98 3.43 -16.44 -3.06
CA PRO A 98 3.79 -16.40 -1.65
C PRO A 98 4.66 -17.57 -1.19
N LYS A 99 4.58 -18.74 -1.85
CA LYS A 99 5.39 -19.92 -1.50
C LYS A 99 6.89 -19.72 -1.69
N THR A 100 7.30 -18.77 -2.54
CA THR A 100 8.71 -18.62 -2.92
C THR A 100 9.60 -18.26 -1.73
N TRP A 101 9.17 -17.33 -0.89
CA TRP A 101 10.01 -16.79 0.18
C TRP A 101 9.45 -16.98 1.59
N THR A 102 8.17 -17.35 1.74
CA THR A 102 7.53 -17.39 3.07
C THR A 102 8.25 -18.33 4.03
N SER A 103 8.46 -19.59 3.67
CA SER A 103 9.12 -20.55 4.57
C SER A 103 10.55 -20.10 4.92
N TYR A 104 11.31 -19.65 3.93
CA TYR A 104 12.67 -19.16 4.11
C TYR A 104 12.80 -17.99 5.08
N LEU A 105 11.86 -17.04 5.01
CA LEU A 105 11.80 -15.89 5.92
C LEU A 105 11.34 -16.31 7.33
N LYS A 106 10.32 -17.15 7.42
CA LYS A 106 9.78 -17.63 8.70
C LYS A 106 10.77 -18.47 9.50
N GLU A 107 11.57 -19.32 8.85
CA GLU A 107 12.66 -20.06 9.49
C GLU A 107 13.70 -19.14 10.16
N ARG A 108 13.75 -17.85 9.77
CA ARG A 108 14.62 -16.82 10.34
C ARG A 108 13.90 -15.91 11.35
N GLY A 109 12.71 -16.30 11.78
CA GLY A 109 11.92 -15.56 12.77
C GLY A 109 11.34 -14.25 12.24
N ILE A 110 11.13 -14.13 10.93
CA ILE A 110 10.55 -12.96 10.28
C ILE A 110 9.04 -13.19 10.14
N THR A 111 8.24 -12.23 10.58
CA THR A 111 6.80 -12.18 10.34
C THR A 111 6.55 -11.84 8.88
N VAL A 112 5.79 -12.69 8.17
CA VAL A 112 5.51 -12.55 6.74
C VAL A 112 4.05 -12.28 6.49
N VAL A 113 3.77 -11.21 5.75
CA VAL A 113 2.44 -10.83 5.29
C VAL A 113 2.42 -10.84 3.76
N HIS A 114 1.33 -11.24 3.13
CA HIS A 114 1.20 -11.21 1.68
C HIS A 114 0.00 -10.37 1.23
N VAL A 115 0.22 -9.52 0.22
CA VAL A 115 -0.83 -8.68 -0.38
C VAL A 115 -1.53 -9.45 -1.50
N VAL A 116 -2.86 -9.47 -1.47
CA VAL A 116 -3.72 -10.22 -2.39
C VAL A 116 -4.87 -9.38 -2.91
N SER A 117 -5.38 -9.70 -4.11
CA SER A 117 -6.53 -9.04 -4.75
C SER A 117 -7.81 -9.90 -4.77
N SER A 118 -7.75 -11.15 -4.29
CA SER A 118 -8.90 -12.05 -4.30
C SER A 118 -8.86 -13.07 -3.18
N SER A 119 -10.01 -13.67 -2.84
CA SER A 119 -10.12 -14.74 -1.84
C SER A 119 -9.32 -15.99 -2.23
N LYS A 120 -9.25 -16.30 -3.54
CA LYS A 120 -8.41 -17.39 -4.05
C LYS A 120 -6.92 -17.18 -3.74
N PHE A 121 -6.42 -15.94 -3.88
CA PHE A 121 -5.03 -15.63 -3.55
C PHE A 121 -4.81 -15.56 -2.04
N ALA A 122 -5.82 -15.14 -1.27
CA ALA A 122 -5.76 -15.17 0.19
C ALA A 122 -5.60 -16.60 0.73
N LEU A 123 -6.37 -17.56 0.21
CA LEU A 123 -6.20 -18.98 0.53
C LEU A 123 -4.80 -19.49 0.20
N LYS A 124 -4.29 -19.20 -1.01
CA LYS A 124 -2.94 -19.59 -1.39
C LYS A 124 -1.86 -18.99 -0.49
N ALA A 125 -2.05 -17.75 -0.03
CA ALA A 125 -1.12 -17.12 0.90
C ALA A 125 -1.18 -17.80 2.28
N GLN A 126 -2.37 -18.10 2.79
CA GLN A 126 -2.53 -18.86 4.03
C GLN A 126 -1.90 -20.26 3.93
N GLU A 127 -2.12 -20.99 2.83
CA GLU A 127 -1.49 -22.30 2.56
C GLU A 127 0.03 -22.22 2.45
N ALA A 128 0.57 -21.08 2.02
CA ALA A 128 2.01 -20.84 2.00
C ALA A 128 2.58 -20.56 3.41
N GLY A 129 1.73 -20.40 4.44
CA GLY A 129 2.13 -20.22 5.83
C GLY A 129 2.42 -18.77 6.23
N VAL A 130 1.88 -17.77 5.52
CA VAL A 130 2.01 -16.36 5.94
C VAL A 130 1.28 -16.10 7.27
N ASP A 131 1.73 -15.10 8.02
CA ASP A 131 1.17 -14.76 9.34
C ASP A 131 -0.10 -13.90 9.24
N ALA A 132 -0.26 -13.15 8.15
CA ALA A 132 -1.44 -12.37 7.83
C ALA A 132 -1.54 -12.12 6.33
N VAL A 133 -2.70 -11.68 5.86
CA VAL A 133 -2.89 -11.18 4.49
C VAL A 133 -3.37 -9.74 4.48
N VAL A 134 -2.95 -8.99 3.46
CA VAL A 134 -3.57 -7.72 3.08
C VAL A 134 -4.46 -8.00 1.88
N ALA A 135 -5.77 -7.80 2.03
CA ALA A 135 -6.71 -7.84 0.89
C ALA A 135 -6.89 -6.42 0.35
N GLU A 136 -6.40 -6.21 -0.88
CA GLU A 136 -6.39 -4.90 -1.52
C GLU A 136 -7.48 -4.79 -2.57
N GLY A 137 -8.45 -3.91 -2.32
CA GLY A 137 -9.56 -3.63 -3.22
C GLY A 137 -9.16 -2.76 -4.41
N PHE A 138 -10.00 -2.80 -5.43
CA PHE A 138 -9.89 -2.10 -6.71
C PHE A 138 -9.68 -0.58 -6.60
N GLU A 139 -10.07 0.05 -5.49
CA GLU A 139 -9.92 1.48 -5.24
C GLU A 139 -8.47 1.92 -4.99
N ALA A 140 -7.55 0.97 -4.78
CA ALA A 140 -6.14 1.25 -4.52
C ALA A 140 -5.46 1.96 -5.69
N GLY A 141 -4.47 2.77 -5.39
CA GLY A 141 -3.56 3.38 -6.38
C GLY A 141 -2.46 2.42 -6.79
N GLY A 142 -1.85 2.67 -7.95
CA GLY A 142 -0.81 1.83 -8.49
C GLY A 142 -1.33 0.51 -9.06
N HIS A 143 -0.49 -0.51 -9.04
CA HIS A 143 -0.81 -1.82 -9.59
C HIS A 143 -1.94 -2.51 -8.84
N ASN A 144 -2.94 -2.96 -9.56
CA ASN A 144 -4.16 -3.60 -9.05
C ASN A 144 -4.30 -5.05 -9.50
N GLY A 145 -5.16 -5.80 -8.82
CA GLY A 145 -5.67 -7.09 -9.30
C GLY A 145 -6.50 -6.95 -10.57
N ARG A 146 -6.67 -8.06 -11.28
CA ARG A 146 -7.44 -8.10 -12.54
C ARG A 146 -8.93 -8.24 -12.30
N GLU A 147 -9.34 -8.66 -11.09
CA GLU A 147 -10.73 -8.97 -10.73
C GLU A 147 -11.59 -7.72 -10.51
N GLU A 148 -10.99 -6.56 -10.34
CA GLU A 148 -11.66 -5.28 -10.09
C GLU A 148 -12.67 -5.34 -8.92
N THR A 149 -12.39 -6.19 -7.92
CA THR A 149 -13.26 -6.33 -6.75
C THR A 149 -13.02 -5.18 -5.78
N THR A 150 -14.09 -4.44 -5.44
CA THR A 150 -14.00 -3.32 -4.48
C THR A 150 -13.77 -3.81 -3.06
N THR A 151 -13.17 -2.96 -2.23
CA THR A 151 -12.86 -3.27 -0.83
C THR A 151 -14.10 -3.73 -0.06
N PHE A 152 -15.25 -3.08 -0.28
CA PHE A 152 -16.52 -3.40 0.40
C PHE A 152 -16.99 -4.85 0.13
N THR A 153 -16.70 -5.39 -1.05
CA THR A 153 -17.04 -6.77 -1.43
C THR A 153 -15.90 -7.75 -1.10
N LEU A 154 -14.64 -7.33 -1.32
CA LEU A 154 -13.48 -8.21 -1.17
C LEU A 154 -13.26 -8.65 0.28
N ILE A 155 -13.37 -7.71 1.24
CA ILE A 155 -13.05 -8.00 2.65
C ILE A 155 -13.92 -9.11 3.22
N PRO A 156 -15.26 -9.08 3.16
CA PRO A 156 -16.07 -10.18 3.67
C PRO A 156 -15.84 -11.49 2.92
N MET A 157 -15.66 -11.47 1.59
CA MET A 157 -15.36 -12.67 0.82
C MET A 157 -14.03 -13.33 1.24
N VAL A 158 -13.00 -12.54 1.52
CA VAL A 158 -11.72 -13.05 2.01
C VAL A 158 -11.87 -13.57 3.44
N LYS A 159 -12.58 -12.83 4.31
CA LYS A 159 -12.79 -13.20 5.71
C LYS A 159 -13.45 -14.57 5.88
N GLU A 160 -14.40 -14.90 5.02
CA GLU A 160 -15.08 -16.22 5.03
C GLU A 160 -14.14 -17.37 4.65
N GLN A 161 -13.06 -17.11 3.94
CA GLN A 161 -12.17 -18.14 3.40
C GLN A 161 -10.92 -18.41 4.24
N ILE A 162 -10.49 -17.45 5.08
CA ILE A 162 -9.23 -17.55 5.82
C ILE A 162 -9.44 -17.49 7.33
N SER A 163 -8.53 -18.11 8.07
CA SER A 163 -8.50 -18.09 9.55
C SER A 163 -7.42 -17.18 10.14
N ILE A 164 -6.43 -16.79 9.33
CA ILE A 164 -5.35 -15.89 9.73
C ILE A 164 -5.80 -14.41 9.75
N PRO A 165 -5.07 -13.51 10.42
CA PRO A 165 -5.39 -12.10 10.47
C PRO A 165 -5.54 -11.45 9.08
N LEU A 166 -6.57 -10.62 8.92
CA LEU A 166 -6.91 -9.91 7.69
C LEU A 166 -6.73 -8.41 7.85
N ILE A 167 -5.97 -7.82 6.94
CA ILE A 167 -5.77 -6.36 6.81
C ILE A 167 -6.51 -5.90 5.56
N ALA A 168 -7.38 -4.90 5.68
CA ALA A 168 -8.07 -4.30 4.54
C ALA A 168 -7.23 -3.17 3.93
N ALA A 169 -7.12 -3.13 2.60
CA ALA A 169 -6.48 -2.07 1.85
C ALA A 169 -7.32 -1.65 0.62
N GLY A 170 -7.08 -0.43 0.12
CA GLY A 170 -7.86 0.16 -0.96
C GLY A 170 -9.06 0.96 -0.44
N GLY A 171 -9.21 2.21 -0.88
CA GLY A 171 -10.35 3.06 -0.54
C GLY A 171 -10.41 3.52 0.93
N ILE A 172 -9.36 3.40 1.72
CA ILE A 172 -9.36 3.73 3.16
C ILE A 172 -8.38 4.87 3.43
N ALA A 173 -8.88 5.97 4.06
CA ALA A 173 -8.06 7.13 4.44
C ALA A 173 -8.53 7.82 5.73
N THR A 174 -9.61 7.37 6.35
CA THR A 174 -10.31 8.03 7.46
C THR A 174 -10.65 7.03 8.57
N GLY A 175 -10.98 7.51 9.77
CA GLY A 175 -11.47 6.67 10.86
C GLY A 175 -12.78 5.98 10.52
N ARG A 176 -13.64 6.63 9.74
CA ARG A 176 -14.88 6.06 9.21
C ARG A 176 -14.61 4.88 8.27
N GLY A 177 -13.68 5.05 7.33
CA GLY A 177 -13.27 3.97 6.44
C GLY A 177 -12.64 2.80 7.19
N MET A 178 -11.82 3.09 8.21
CA MET A 178 -11.26 2.07 9.09
C MET A 178 -12.35 1.29 9.84
N LEU A 179 -13.33 1.98 10.44
CA LEU A 179 -14.44 1.33 11.14
C LEU A 179 -15.25 0.45 10.20
N ALA A 180 -15.59 0.94 9.01
CA ALA A 180 -16.31 0.15 8.00
C ALA A 180 -15.55 -1.11 7.62
N ALA A 181 -14.24 -1.02 7.36
CA ALA A 181 -13.41 -2.17 7.04
C ALA A 181 -13.38 -3.22 8.17
N MET A 182 -13.32 -2.77 9.43
CA MET A 182 -13.33 -3.66 10.59
C MET A 182 -14.71 -4.31 10.78
N VAL A 183 -15.80 -3.61 10.52
CA VAL A 183 -17.18 -4.18 10.53
C VAL A 183 -17.32 -5.23 9.43
N LEU A 184 -16.70 -5.05 8.27
CA LEU A 184 -16.66 -6.05 7.19
C LEU A 184 -15.81 -7.29 7.52
N GLY A 185 -15.07 -7.28 8.64
CA GLY A 185 -14.32 -8.44 9.14
C GLY A 185 -12.80 -8.31 9.09
N ALA A 186 -12.25 -7.15 8.73
CA ALA A 186 -10.81 -6.92 8.83
C ALA A 186 -10.36 -6.80 10.29
N ASP A 187 -9.14 -7.25 10.58
CA ASP A 187 -8.50 -7.11 11.88
C ASP A 187 -7.63 -5.82 11.96
N GLY A 188 -7.42 -5.14 10.84
CA GLY A 188 -6.71 -3.85 10.72
C GLY A 188 -6.80 -3.29 9.31
N VAL A 189 -6.17 -2.14 9.07
CA VAL A 189 -6.21 -1.45 7.77
C VAL A 189 -4.82 -1.08 7.29
N GLN A 190 -4.62 -1.13 5.95
CA GLN A 190 -3.45 -0.57 5.29
C GLN A 190 -3.88 0.61 4.42
N MET A 191 -3.20 1.74 4.56
CA MET A 191 -3.48 2.95 3.83
C MET A 191 -2.27 3.38 3.02
N GLY A 192 -2.46 3.63 1.72
CA GLY A 192 -1.43 4.18 0.83
C GLY A 192 -1.61 5.69 0.64
N SER A 193 -2.63 6.07 -0.10
CA SER A 193 -2.88 7.44 -0.57
C SER A 193 -2.85 8.49 0.54
N ARG A 194 -3.43 8.18 1.72
CA ARG A 194 -3.42 9.12 2.85
C ARG A 194 -2.01 9.43 3.33
N PHE A 195 -1.14 8.43 3.39
CA PHE A 195 0.25 8.62 3.80
C PHE A 195 1.14 9.15 2.66
N ALA A 196 0.81 8.90 1.40
CA ALA A 196 1.50 9.54 0.26
C ALA A 196 1.39 11.06 0.32
N ALA A 197 0.26 11.60 0.81
CA ALA A 197 0.01 13.02 1.03
C ALA A 197 0.44 13.50 2.43
N SER A 198 1.51 12.95 3.02
CA SER A 198 2.08 13.43 4.29
C SER A 198 3.42 14.13 4.07
N PHE A 199 3.83 14.95 5.05
CA PHE A 199 5.12 15.66 5.00
C PHE A 199 6.30 14.69 4.92
N GLU A 200 6.24 13.55 5.61
CA GLU A 200 7.33 12.58 5.71
C GLU A 200 7.42 11.64 4.50
N SER A 201 6.41 11.63 3.63
CA SER A 201 6.48 10.92 2.35
C SER A 201 7.61 11.47 1.47
N SER A 202 8.33 10.56 0.80
CA SER A 202 9.36 10.94 -0.17
C SER A 202 8.81 11.37 -1.54
N ALA A 203 7.49 11.40 -1.70
CA ALA A 203 6.85 11.96 -2.88
C ALA A 203 7.25 13.44 -3.10
N HIS A 204 7.36 13.84 -4.36
CA HIS A 204 7.61 15.23 -4.72
C HIS A 204 6.44 16.12 -4.31
N ASP A 205 6.71 17.37 -3.91
CA ASP A 205 5.68 18.29 -3.43
C ASP A 205 4.60 18.58 -4.48
N ASN A 206 4.97 18.62 -5.78
CA ASN A 206 3.99 18.74 -6.86
C ASN A 206 2.98 17.60 -6.83
N PHE A 207 3.46 16.34 -6.68
CA PHE A 207 2.57 15.19 -6.61
C PHE A 207 1.69 15.22 -5.36
N LYS A 208 2.23 15.59 -4.19
CA LYS A 208 1.43 15.76 -2.96
C LYS A 208 0.32 16.81 -3.15
N LYS A 209 0.63 17.94 -3.79
CA LYS A 209 -0.38 18.97 -4.11
C LYS A 209 -1.45 18.43 -5.06
N THR A 210 -1.05 17.71 -6.11
CA THR A 210 -2.00 17.07 -7.01
C THR A 210 -2.91 16.08 -6.29
N ILE A 211 -2.41 15.33 -5.31
CA ILE A 211 -3.24 14.41 -4.51
C ILE A 211 -4.37 15.17 -3.80
N ILE A 212 -4.07 16.28 -3.13
CA ILE A 212 -5.10 17.06 -2.38
C ILE A 212 -6.04 17.87 -3.28
N GLU A 213 -5.69 18.05 -4.53
CA GLU A 213 -6.53 18.69 -5.56
C GLU A 213 -7.41 17.67 -6.31
N THR A 214 -7.11 16.36 -6.17
CA THR A 214 -7.83 15.26 -6.82
C THR A 214 -9.27 15.18 -6.35
N LYS A 215 -10.21 15.04 -7.29
CA LYS A 215 -11.64 14.93 -7.04
C LYS A 215 -12.19 13.55 -7.42
N GLU A 216 -13.47 13.33 -7.14
CA GLU A 216 -14.19 12.16 -7.62
C GLU A 216 -14.06 12.03 -9.14
N GLY A 217 -13.70 10.82 -9.59
CA GLY A 217 -13.54 10.53 -11.01
C GLY A 217 -12.19 10.91 -11.64
N ASP A 218 -11.28 11.57 -10.92
CA ASP A 218 -9.97 11.98 -11.47
C ASP A 218 -8.97 10.83 -11.57
N THR A 219 -9.22 9.69 -10.93
CA THR A 219 -8.36 8.51 -11.09
C THR A 219 -9.00 7.46 -11.98
N GLN A 220 -8.18 6.73 -12.74
CA GLN A 220 -8.64 5.68 -13.64
C GLN A 220 -7.69 4.49 -13.63
N LEU A 221 -8.27 3.27 -13.68
CA LEU A 221 -7.50 2.05 -13.95
C LEU A 221 -7.27 1.93 -15.46
N THR A 222 -6.03 1.71 -15.86
CA THR A 222 -5.61 1.60 -17.27
C THR A 222 -4.53 0.54 -17.45
N LEU A 223 -4.00 0.36 -18.65
CA LEU A 223 -2.93 -0.59 -19.02
C LEU A 223 -3.22 -2.04 -18.59
N LYS A 224 -4.48 -2.46 -18.68
CA LYS A 224 -4.97 -3.78 -18.25
C LYS A 224 -4.31 -4.94 -19.00
N GLU A 225 -3.87 -4.71 -20.24
CA GLU A 225 -3.17 -5.68 -21.09
C GLU A 225 -1.75 -5.98 -20.57
N LEU A 226 -1.13 -5.01 -19.90
CA LEU A 226 0.19 -5.14 -19.26
C LEU A 226 0.05 -5.59 -17.82
N ALA A 227 -0.09 -4.62 -16.93
CA ALA A 227 -0.45 -4.79 -15.53
C ALA A 227 -1.41 -3.66 -15.16
N PRO A 228 -2.65 -3.96 -14.72
CA PRO A 228 -3.60 -2.91 -14.37
C PRO A 228 -2.99 -1.92 -13.38
N VAL A 229 -3.06 -0.63 -13.70
CA VAL A 229 -2.53 0.43 -12.83
C VAL A 229 -3.54 1.57 -12.71
N ARG A 230 -3.78 2.02 -11.48
CA ARG A 230 -4.63 3.19 -11.19
C ARG A 230 -3.77 4.43 -11.01
N LEU A 231 -4.06 5.44 -11.80
CA LEU A 231 -3.36 6.71 -11.80
C LEU A 231 -4.30 7.90 -11.96
N ILE A 232 -3.81 9.10 -11.67
CA ILE A 232 -4.50 10.37 -11.93
C ILE A 232 -4.49 10.62 -13.42
N LYS A 233 -5.61 11.13 -13.95
CA LYS A 233 -5.73 11.57 -15.35
C LYS A 233 -4.89 12.81 -15.59
N ASN A 234 -3.82 12.64 -16.35
CA ASN A 234 -2.90 13.69 -16.79
C ASN A 234 -2.62 13.55 -18.29
N LYS A 235 -1.63 14.25 -18.81
CA LYS A 235 -1.25 14.13 -20.23
C LYS A 235 -0.87 12.68 -20.58
N PHE A 236 -0.03 12.03 -19.77
CA PHE A 236 0.35 10.62 -20.00
C PHE A 236 -0.87 9.69 -20.07
N TYR A 237 -1.85 9.86 -19.17
CA TYR A 237 -3.11 9.11 -19.25
C TYR A 237 -3.84 9.38 -20.56
N ASN A 238 -3.91 10.64 -21.01
CA ASN A 238 -4.57 10.99 -22.28
C ASN A 238 -3.84 10.36 -23.49
N ASP A 239 -2.52 10.32 -23.47
CA ASP A 239 -1.70 9.66 -24.50
C ASP A 239 -2.01 8.15 -24.56
N ILE A 240 -2.23 7.49 -23.40
CA ILE A 240 -2.69 6.10 -23.34
C ILE A 240 -4.08 5.96 -23.98
N GLN A 241 -5.03 6.86 -23.67
CA GLN A 241 -6.38 6.80 -24.23
C GLN A 241 -6.38 7.05 -25.75
N GLU A 242 -5.56 7.98 -26.23
CA GLU A 242 -5.37 8.19 -27.67
C GLU A 242 -4.82 6.93 -28.35
N LEU A 243 -3.83 6.29 -27.72
CA LEU A 243 -3.28 5.04 -28.25
C LEU A 243 -4.35 3.94 -28.28
N TYR A 244 -5.17 3.79 -27.24
CA TYR A 244 -6.28 2.82 -27.20
C TYR A 244 -7.30 3.03 -28.34
N SER A 245 -7.56 4.27 -28.76
CA SER A 245 -8.46 4.56 -29.89
C SER A 245 -8.00 3.94 -31.23
N ARG A 246 -6.74 3.55 -31.30
CA ARG A 246 -6.10 2.96 -32.50
C ARG A 246 -5.92 1.44 -32.39
N CYS A 247 -6.55 0.78 -31.41
CA CYS A 247 -6.42 -0.67 -31.15
C CYS A 247 -4.95 -1.13 -31.06
N PRO A 248 -4.17 -0.66 -30.09
CA PRO A 248 -2.73 -0.88 -30.02
C PRO A 248 -2.38 -2.35 -29.73
N SER A 249 -1.18 -2.75 -30.15
CA SER A 249 -0.56 -3.97 -29.67
C SER A 249 -0.03 -3.80 -28.24
N VAL A 250 0.29 -4.93 -27.59
CA VAL A 250 0.97 -4.92 -26.28
C VAL A 250 2.33 -4.22 -26.37
N GLU A 251 3.03 -4.36 -27.49
CA GLU A 251 4.31 -3.73 -27.78
C GLU A 251 4.20 -2.19 -27.86
N ASP A 252 3.13 -1.67 -28.47
CA ASP A 252 2.85 -0.24 -28.54
C ASP A 252 2.61 0.35 -27.14
N LEU A 253 1.84 -0.36 -26.31
CA LEU A 253 1.58 0.04 -24.92
C LEU A 253 2.88 0.04 -24.08
N LYS A 254 3.74 -0.99 -24.24
CA LYS A 254 5.06 -1.02 -23.58
C LYS A 254 5.97 0.09 -24.04
N ALA A 255 5.96 0.42 -25.32
CA ALA A 255 6.76 1.51 -25.88
C ALA A 255 6.32 2.88 -25.33
N LEU A 256 5.00 3.12 -25.24
CA LEU A 256 4.46 4.34 -24.65
C LEU A 256 4.76 4.43 -23.15
N LEU A 257 4.55 3.35 -22.39
CA LEU A 257 4.86 3.30 -20.95
C LEU A 257 6.34 3.59 -20.71
N GLY A 258 7.22 3.00 -21.47
CA GLY A 258 8.66 3.20 -21.34
C GLY A 258 9.20 2.72 -20.00
N ARG A 259 10.21 3.43 -19.48
CA ARG A 259 10.83 3.12 -18.18
C ARG A 259 10.76 4.31 -17.23
N ALA A 260 10.64 4.01 -15.94
CA ALA A 260 10.71 4.99 -14.84
C ALA A 260 9.63 6.09 -14.84
N ARG A 261 8.49 5.88 -15.49
CA ARG A 261 7.38 6.85 -15.51
C ARG A 261 6.87 7.18 -14.10
N ALA A 262 6.69 6.19 -13.25
CA ALA A 262 6.29 6.37 -11.87
C ALA A 262 7.32 7.19 -11.06
N LYS A 263 8.64 6.97 -11.28
CA LYS A 263 9.70 7.80 -10.70
C LYS A 263 9.57 9.25 -11.15
N ARG A 264 9.44 9.45 -12.45
CA ARG A 264 9.32 10.77 -13.08
C ARG A 264 8.16 11.57 -12.51
N GLY A 265 6.98 10.94 -12.35
CA GLY A 265 5.78 11.59 -11.80
C GLY A 265 5.86 11.79 -10.29
N MET A 266 5.94 10.69 -9.54
CA MET A 266 5.77 10.73 -8.09
C MET A 266 6.99 11.25 -7.33
N PHE A 267 8.22 10.99 -7.83
CA PHE A 267 9.46 11.35 -7.14
C PHE A 267 10.15 12.59 -7.71
N GLU A 268 10.12 12.78 -9.04
CA GLU A 268 10.74 13.92 -9.72
C GLU A 268 9.76 15.07 -9.97
N GLY A 269 8.44 14.84 -9.82
CA GLY A 269 7.39 15.87 -9.84
C GLY A 269 6.95 16.33 -11.22
N ASP A 270 7.21 15.55 -12.28
CA ASP A 270 6.69 15.80 -13.63
C ASP A 270 5.23 15.34 -13.72
N LEU A 271 4.32 16.28 -13.60
CA LEU A 271 2.89 16.02 -13.59
C LEU A 271 2.31 15.71 -14.98
N GLU A 272 2.99 16.07 -16.06
CA GLU A 272 2.51 15.88 -17.42
C GLU A 272 2.84 14.49 -17.96
N GLU A 273 4.12 14.13 -17.95
CA GLU A 273 4.65 12.91 -18.55
C GLU A 273 4.84 11.78 -17.54
N GLY A 274 4.72 12.07 -16.25
CA GLY A 274 4.86 11.10 -15.17
C GLY A 274 3.62 10.23 -15.01
N GLU A 275 3.83 9.03 -14.47
CA GLU A 275 2.76 8.15 -13.99
C GLU A 275 2.46 8.51 -12.53
N LEU A 276 1.25 8.99 -12.27
CA LEU A 276 0.82 9.54 -10.98
C LEU A 276 -0.08 8.54 -10.26
N GLU A 277 0.52 7.53 -9.64
CA GLU A 277 -0.19 6.42 -9.01
C GLU A 277 -0.84 6.84 -7.69
N ILE A 278 -2.17 6.89 -7.63
CA ILE A 278 -2.95 7.19 -6.41
C ILE A 278 -4.32 6.52 -6.45
N GLY A 279 -4.85 6.19 -5.27
CA GLY A 279 -6.17 5.54 -5.13
C GLY A 279 -7.34 6.51 -5.29
N GLN A 280 -8.53 5.96 -5.52
CA GLN A 280 -9.77 6.74 -5.62
C GLN A 280 -10.04 7.57 -4.36
N ILE A 281 -9.58 7.11 -3.21
CA ILE A 281 -9.76 7.79 -1.92
C ILE A 281 -9.05 9.15 -1.86
N ALA A 282 -8.17 9.46 -2.82
CA ALA A 282 -7.55 10.79 -2.93
C ALA A 282 -8.60 11.91 -2.94
N GLY A 283 -9.77 11.68 -3.53
CA GLY A 283 -10.89 12.63 -3.52
C GLY A 283 -11.40 13.05 -2.13
N LEU A 284 -11.00 12.35 -1.05
CA LEU A 284 -11.28 12.72 0.35
C LEU A 284 -10.06 13.30 1.07
N ILE A 285 -8.89 13.36 0.43
CA ILE A 285 -7.65 13.88 1.03
C ILE A 285 -7.50 15.34 0.59
N ASN A 286 -7.71 16.28 1.49
CA ASN A 286 -7.77 17.70 1.19
C ASN A 286 -6.63 18.52 1.82
N LYS A 287 -5.69 17.87 2.50
CA LYS A 287 -4.55 18.53 3.19
C LYS A 287 -3.35 17.62 3.30
N ILE A 288 -2.18 18.24 3.36
CA ILE A 288 -0.89 17.61 3.63
C ILE A 288 -0.56 17.88 5.10
N ASP A 289 -0.51 16.82 5.90
CA ASP A 289 -0.20 16.89 7.32
C ASP A 289 0.99 16.02 7.70
N THR A 290 1.48 16.16 8.92
CA THR A 290 2.41 15.20 9.50
C THR A 290 1.71 13.86 9.77
N VAL A 291 2.47 12.78 9.75
CA VAL A 291 1.95 11.44 10.07
C VAL A 291 1.28 11.37 11.43
N ASP A 292 1.82 12.06 12.43
CA ASP A 292 1.25 12.10 13.78
C ASP A 292 -0.18 12.70 13.78
N VAL A 293 -0.37 13.81 13.08
CA VAL A 293 -1.70 14.42 12.89
C VAL A 293 -2.64 13.48 12.16
N VAL A 294 -2.15 12.87 11.07
CA VAL A 294 -2.95 11.90 10.27
C VAL A 294 -3.46 10.74 11.13
N ILE A 295 -2.58 10.09 11.88
CA ILE A 295 -2.97 8.95 12.73
C ILE A 295 -3.89 9.39 13.86
N THR A 296 -3.62 10.53 14.49
CA THR A 296 -4.48 11.07 15.54
C THR A 296 -5.88 11.32 15.03
N GLU A 297 -6.06 12.00 13.90
CA GLU A 297 -7.38 12.27 13.31
C GLU A 297 -8.13 10.98 12.94
N ILE A 298 -7.44 9.98 12.39
CA ILE A 298 -8.07 8.69 12.06
C ILE A 298 -8.59 8.01 13.32
N ILE A 299 -7.80 7.99 14.40
CA ILE A 299 -8.18 7.33 15.65
C ILE A 299 -9.29 8.11 16.37
N ASP A 300 -9.24 9.43 16.38
CA ASP A 300 -10.26 10.27 17.02
C ASP A 300 -11.60 10.13 16.29
N GLU A 301 -11.62 10.16 14.95
CA GLU A 301 -12.82 9.90 14.18
C GLU A 301 -13.35 8.48 14.41
N TYR A 302 -12.48 7.47 14.38
CA TYR A 302 -12.85 6.08 14.65
C TYR A 302 -13.53 5.92 16.01
N ASN A 303 -12.92 6.45 17.07
CA ASN A 303 -13.45 6.36 18.43
C ASN A 303 -14.75 7.16 18.60
N SER A 304 -14.86 8.35 17.99
CA SER A 304 -16.08 9.14 17.98
C SER A 304 -17.26 8.39 17.34
N LEU A 305 -17.01 7.71 16.21
CA LEU A 305 -18.03 6.91 15.55
C LEU A 305 -18.44 5.68 16.36
N LEU A 306 -17.47 4.98 16.97
CA LEU A 306 -17.77 3.85 17.87
C LEU A 306 -18.70 4.24 19.03
N ASN A 307 -18.47 5.40 19.64
CA ASN A 307 -19.27 5.90 20.74
C ASN A 307 -20.70 6.29 20.30
N ASN A 308 -20.93 6.48 19.01
CA ASN A 308 -22.22 6.88 18.44
C ASN A 308 -22.93 5.77 17.66
N LEU A 309 -22.45 4.52 17.73
CA LEU A 309 -23.05 3.39 17.00
C LEU A 309 -24.51 3.10 17.39
N ASP A 310 -24.93 3.46 18.60
CA ASP A 310 -26.34 3.33 19.03
C ASP A 310 -27.30 4.09 18.14
N SER A 311 -26.87 5.17 17.48
CA SER A 311 -27.67 5.91 16.50
C SER A 311 -28.01 5.11 15.24
N LEU A 312 -27.33 3.99 14.99
CA LEU A 312 -27.57 3.08 13.86
C LEU A 312 -28.51 1.92 14.21
N ARG A 313 -29.02 1.84 15.45
CA ARG A 313 -30.01 0.81 15.83
C ARG A 313 -31.33 1.09 15.11
N ILE A 314 -31.91 0.05 14.55
CA ILE A 314 -33.20 0.04 13.86
C ILE A 314 -34.28 -0.43 14.85
#